data_0874c39b818891f231c0beb41c76e7a6
#
_entry.id   0874c39b818891f231c0beb41c76e7a6
#
_cell.length_a   1.000
_cell.length_b   1.000
_cell.length_c   1.000
_cell.angle_alpha   90.00
_cell.angle_beta   90.00
_cell.angle_gamma   90.00
#
_symmetry.space_group_name_H-M   'P 1'
#
loop_
_entity.id
_entity.type
_entity.pdbx_description
1 polymer ?
#
loop_
_entity_poly.entity_id
_entity_poly.type
_entity_poly.pdbx_seq_one_letter_code
_entity_poly.pdbx_strand_id
1 'polypeptide(L)'
;MSDFFIRLYLDEDVNVMIADLLKASGFDSLTARDAGRLSASDEEQLAYAVSQKRTLVTHNRTDFEELTQLYFHTEQMHYGVIFAVRRPPQEIAQRLLVILNQVTADEMENQVRYI
;
A
#
# COMPACT_ATOMS: atom_id res chain seq x y z
N MET A 1 -7.34 -11.30 15.03
CA MET A 1 -8.59 -11.00 14.32
C MET A 1 -8.48 -9.80 13.42
N SER A 2 -7.69 -8.84 13.82
CA SER A 2 -7.56 -7.62 13.03
C SER A 2 -6.95 -7.83 11.66
N ASP A 3 -6.40 -9.00 11.38
CA ASP A 3 -5.60 -9.23 10.19
C ASP A 3 -6.40 -9.76 9.00
N PHE A 4 -7.71 -9.85 9.13
CA PHE A 4 -8.53 -10.32 8.03
C PHE A 4 -8.52 -9.32 6.88
N PHE A 5 -8.77 -8.05 7.15
CA PHE A 5 -8.79 -7.01 6.13
C PHE A 5 -7.41 -6.43 5.89
N ILE A 6 -7.12 -6.13 4.63
CA ILE A 6 -5.91 -5.41 4.24
C ILE A 6 -5.88 -4.06 4.97
N ARG A 7 -4.71 -3.69 5.49
CA ARG A 7 -4.44 -2.38 6.06
C ARG A 7 -3.45 -1.68 5.13
N LEU A 8 -3.73 -0.46 4.75
CA LEU A 8 -2.96 0.24 3.73
C LEU A 8 -1.97 1.24 4.32
N TYR A 9 -0.86 1.42 3.61
CA TYR A 9 0.10 2.50 3.82
C TYR A 9 0.30 3.23 2.50
N LEU A 10 -0.06 4.51 2.44
CA LEU A 10 0.02 5.30 1.22
C LEU A 10 1.35 6.04 1.16
N ASP A 11 2.12 5.79 0.11
CA ASP A 11 3.37 6.49 -0.17
C ASP A 11 3.14 8.01 -0.25
N GLU A 12 4.21 8.79 -0.02
CA GLU A 12 4.07 10.24 0.14
C GLU A 12 3.49 10.95 -1.08
N ASP A 13 3.66 10.40 -2.29
CA ASP A 13 3.13 10.98 -3.51
C ASP A 13 1.65 10.67 -3.74
N VAL A 14 1.08 9.77 -2.96
CA VAL A 14 -0.32 9.40 -3.09
C VAL A 14 -1.18 10.43 -2.36
N ASN A 15 -2.21 10.94 -3.03
CA ASN A 15 -3.06 11.99 -2.49
C ASN A 15 -3.71 11.54 -1.17
N VAL A 16 -3.52 12.32 -0.11
CA VAL A 16 -4.01 11.98 1.22
C VAL A 16 -5.53 11.87 1.29
N MET A 17 -6.25 12.50 0.38
CA MET A 17 -7.72 12.38 0.31
C MET A 17 -8.15 10.93 0.11
N ILE A 18 -7.31 10.13 -0.57
CA ILE A 18 -7.62 8.70 -0.77
C ILE A 18 -7.73 8.00 0.58
N ALA A 19 -6.83 8.30 1.53
CA ALA A 19 -6.91 7.72 2.86
C ALA A 19 -8.22 8.10 3.55
N ASP A 20 -8.64 9.35 3.44
CA ASP A 20 -9.88 9.81 4.06
C ASP A 20 -11.10 9.08 3.48
N LEU A 21 -11.12 8.89 2.16
CA LEU A 21 -12.21 8.19 1.49
C LEU A 21 -12.27 6.72 1.93
N LEU A 22 -11.11 6.07 2.08
CA LEU A 22 -11.07 4.67 2.51
C LEU A 22 -11.46 4.52 3.98
N LYS A 23 -11.03 5.44 4.84
CA LYS A 23 -11.43 5.44 6.24
C LYS A 23 -12.94 5.62 6.38
N ALA A 24 -13.52 6.49 5.56
CA ALA A 24 -14.97 6.69 5.56
C ALA A 24 -15.71 5.41 5.19
N SER A 25 -15.09 4.52 4.45
CA SER A 25 -15.65 3.21 4.09
C SER A 25 -15.29 2.10 5.10
N GLY A 26 -14.64 2.46 6.20
CA GLY A 26 -14.34 1.53 7.28
C GLY A 26 -13.00 0.80 7.18
N PHE A 27 -12.11 1.22 6.27
CA PHE A 27 -10.83 0.56 6.11
C PHE A 27 -9.68 1.35 6.72
N ASP A 28 -8.69 0.64 7.24
CA ASP A 28 -7.51 1.22 7.86
C ASP A 28 -6.54 1.67 6.78
N SER A 29 -6.32 2.98 6.70
CA SER A 29 -5.44 3.58 5.70
C SER A 29 -4.58 4.65 6.37
N LEU A 30 -3.26 4.44 6.35
CA LEU A 30 -2.29 5.34 6.96
C LEU A 30 -1.47 6.02 5.86
N THR A 31 -1.30 7.33 5.95
CA THR A 31 -0.45 8.05 5.00
C THR A 31 0.98 8.17 5.52
N ALA A 32 1.95 8.33 4.60
CA ALA A 32 3.33 8.60 4.99
C ALA A 32 3.42 9.88 5.82
N ARG A 33 2.61 10.88 5.48
CA ARG A 33 2.56 12.13 6.25
C ARG A 33 2.16 11.88 7.70
N ASP A 34 1.07 11.16 7.92
CA ASP A 34 0.58 10.90 9.28
C ASP A 34 1.48 9.95 10.06
N ALA A 35 2.24 9.12 9.35
CA ALA A 35 3.22 8.24 9.97
C ALA A 35 4.54 8.95 10.30
N GLY A 36 4.68 10.21 9.88
CA GLY A 36 5.93 10.95 10.11
C GLY A 36 7.07 10.48 9.23
N ARG A 37 6.77 9.99 8.03
CA ARG A 37 7.75 9.35 7.15
C ARG A 37 7.98 10.10 5.85
N LEU A 38 7.62 11.37 5.77
CA LEU A 38 7.90 12.17 4.57
C LEU A 38 9.39 12.21 4.32
N SER A 39 9.79 12.14 3.05
CA SER A 39 11.18 12.15 2.60
C SER A 39 11.98 10.91 2.96
N ALA A 40 11.34 9.86 3.48
CA ALA A 40 12.01 8.58 3.65
C ALA A 40 12.31 7.97 2.27
N SER A 41 13.36 7.16 2.18
CA SER A 41 13.70 6.47 0.94
C SER A 41 12.65 5.41 0.61
N ASP A 42 12.65 4.93 -0.65
CA ASP A 42 11.74 3.87 -1.07
C ASP A 42 11.95 2.61 -0.22
N GLU A 43 13.22 2.25 0.05
CA GLU A 43 13.52 1.12 0.90
C GLU A 43 12.95 1.29 2.30
N GLU A 44 13.07 2.49 2.86
CA GLU A 44 12.54 2.78 4.19
C GLU A 44 11.01 2.76 4.21
N GLN A 45 10.38 3.25 3.13
CA GLN A 45 8.92 3.24 3.04
C GLN A 45 8.38 1.80 3.00
N LEU A 46 8.98 0.94 2.19
CA LEU A 46 8.55 -0.45 2.13
C LEU A 46 8.84 -1.18 3.45
N ALA A 47 10.01 -0.95 4.03
CA ALA A 47 10.35 -1.57 5.32
C ALA A 47 9.38 -1.14 6.42
N TYR A 48 8.97 0.12 6.40
CA TYR A 48 7.98 0.60 7.37
C TYR A 48 6.64 -0.09 7.18
N ALA A 49 6.16 -0.18 5.93
CA ALA A 49 4.92 -0.89 5.64
C ALA A 49 4.98 -2.33 6.15
N VAL A 50 6.09 -3.01 5.93
CA VAL A 50 6.29 -4.37 6.43
C VAL A 50 6.22 -4.41 7.95
N SER A 51 6.90 -3.48 8.62
CA SER A 51 6.91 -3.43 10.10
C SER A 51 5.51 -3.24 10.68
N GLN A 52 4.63 -2.59 9.95
CA GLN A 52 3.25 -2.30 10.36
C GLN A 52 2.24 -3.30 9.80
N LYS A 53 2.71 -4.31 9.08
CA LYS A 53 1.86 -5.31 8.41
C LYS A 53 0.83 -4.65 7.49
N ARG A 54 1.30 -3.70 6.69
CA ARG A 54 0.46 -2.92 5.78
C ARG A 54 0.83 -3.16 4.34
N THR A 55 -0.16 -3.10 3.47
CA THR A 55 0.04 -3.11 2.02
C THR A 55 0.39 -1.70 1.57
N LEU A 56 1.49 -1.56 0.83
CA LEU A 56 1.94 -0.27 0.31
C LEU A 56 1.19 0.08 -0.97
N VAL A 57 0.72 1.32 -1.08
CA VAL A 57 0.16 1.88 -2.32
C VAL A 57 1.10 2.97 -2.81
N THR A 58 1.51 2.90 -4.06
CA THR A 58 2.48 3.84 -4.62
C THR A 58 2.20 4.10 -6.10
N HIS A 59 2.61 5.28 -6.58
CA HIS A 59 2.64 5.59 -8.02
C HIS A 59 4.00 5.29 -8.64
N ASN A 60 5.02 5.02 -7.82
CA ASN A 60 6.39 4.83 -8.28
C ASN A 60 6.62 3.36 -8.64
N ARG A 61 6.19 3.00 -9.84
CA ARG A 61 6.24 1.63 -10.30
C ARG A 61 7.68 1.13 -10.46
N THR A 62 8.53 1.92 -11.10
CA THR A 62 9.88 1.47 -11.47
C THR A 62 10.69 1.08 -10.23
N ASP A 63 10.77 1.98 -9.25
CA ASP A 63 11.62 1.73 -8.09
C ASP A 63 11.06 0.65 -7.18
N PHE A 64 9.75 0.62 -6.98
CA PHE A 64 9.15 -0.38 -6.09
C PHE A 64 9.04 -1.76 -6.75
N GLU A 65 8.97 -1.85 -8.09
CA GLU A 65 9.09 -3.15 -8.76
C GLU A 65 10.47 -3.76 -8.51
N GLU A 66 11.52 -2.95 -8.57
CA GLU A 66 12.87 -3.43 -8.25
C GLU A 66 12.95 -3.92 -6.80
N LEU A 67 12.35 -3.18 -5.88
CA LEU A 67 12.35 -3.57 -4.46
C LEU A 67 11.59 -4.86 -4.22
N THR A 68 10.43 -5.05 -4.84
CA THR A 68 9.68 -6.29 -4.67
C THR A 68 10.43 -7.49 -5.26
N GLN A 69 11.14 -7.29 -6.37
CA GLN A 69 11.99 -8.33 -6.92
C GLN A 69 13.15 -8.67 -5.98
N LEU A 70 13.76 -7.65 -5.38
CA LEU A 70 14.82 -7.85 -4.39
C LEU A 70 14.31 -8.64 -3.19
N TYR A 71 13.13 -8.29 -2.69
CA TYR A 71 12.53 -9.02 -1.58
C TYR A 71 12.31 -10.49 -1.94
N PHE A 72 11.82 -10.74 -3.15
CA PHE A 72 11.62 -12.10 -3.61
C PHE A 72 12.94 -12.88 -3.66
N HIS A 73 13.97 -12.29 -4.26
CA HIS A 73 15.26 -12.97 -4.41
C HIS A 73 15.99 -13.18 -3.09
N THR A 74 15.76 -12.33 -2.10
CA THR A 74 16.40 -12.45 -0.78
C THR A 74 15.49 -13.12 0.24
N GLU A 75 14.38 -13.69 -0.21
CA GLU A 75 13.41 -14.41 0.64
C GLU A 75 12.88 -13.56 1.79
N GLN A 76 12.73 -12.26 1.55
CA GLN A 76 12.08 -11.36 2.50
C GLN A 76 10.60 -11.27 2.15
N MET A 77 9.76 -11.20 3.17
CA MET A 77 8.33 -11.05 2.95
C MET A 77 7.90 -9.60 3.00
N HIS A 78 6.81 -9.29 2.30
CA HIS A 78 6.09 -8.04 2.47
C HIS A 78 4.57 -8.34 2.48
N TYR A 79 3.79 -7.34 2.82
CA TYR A 79 2.34 -7.51 2.95
C TYR A 79 1.59 -7.01 1.72
N GLY A 80 2.28 -6.95 0.59
CA GLY A 80 1.71 -6.57 -0.69
C GLY A 80 2.08 -5.14 -1.10
N VAL A 81 2.15 -4.93 -2.41
CA VAL A 81 2.37 -3.62 -3.01
C VAL A 81 1.36 -3.44 -4.13
N ILE A 82 0.67 -2.30 -4.12
CA ILE A 82 -0.31 -1.95 -5.14
C ILE A 82 0.24 -0.75 -5.91
N PHE A 83 0.45 -0.94 -7.20
CA PHE A 83 0.89 0.13 -8.10
C PHE A 83 -0.33 0.79 -8.71
N ALA A 84 -0.51 2.08 -8.44
CA ALA A 84 -1.64 2.85 -8.95
C ALA A 84 -1.17 3.82 -10.02
N VAL A 85 -1.79 3.76 -11.20
CA VAL A 85 -1.64 4.80 -12.22
C VAL A 85 -2.29 6.06 -11.64
N ARG A 86 -1.70 7.24 -11.93
CA ARG A 86 -2.26 8.49 -11.43
C ARG A 86 -3.64 8.72 -12.05
N ARG A 87 -4.62 8.91 -11.18
CA ARG A 87 -6.02 9.14 -11.54
C ARG A 87 -6.62 10.08 -10.50
N PRO A 88 -7.81 10.61 -10.72
CA PRO A 88 -8.50 11.38 -9.68
C PRO A 88 -8.63 10.54 -8.39
N PRO A 89 -8.50 11.18 -7.22
CA PRO A 89 -8.49 10.43 -5.94
C PRO A 89 -9.70 9.53 -5.75
N GLN A 90 -10.88 9.96 -6.15
CA GLN A 90 -12.10 9.17 -6.00
C GLN A 90 -12.03 7.87 -6.82
N GLU A 91 -11.45 7.93 -8.00
CA GLU A 91 -11.31 6.76 -8.85
C GLU A 91 -10.32 5.77 -8.26
N ILE A 92 -9.18 6.25 -7.75
CA ILE A 92 -8.20 5.37 -7.09
C ILE A 92 -8.83 4.72 -5.87
N ALA A 93 -9.56 5.51 -5.05
CA ALA A 93 -10.24 4.97 -3.88
C ALA A 93 -11.22 3.86 -4.25
N GLN A 94 -12.00 4.04 -5.33
CA GLN A 94 -12.93 3.02 -5.78
C GLN A 94 -12.21 1.75 -6.20
N ARG A 95 -11.10 1.88 -6.92
CA ARG A 95 -10.32 0.71 -7.34
C ARG A 95 -9.71 -0.02 -6.14
N LEU A 96 -9.23 0.73 -5.15
CA LEU A 96 -8.73 0.13 -3.92
C LEU A 96 -9.84 -0.59 -3.15
N LEU A 97 -11.04 0.00 -3.10
CA LEU A 97 -12.18 -0.63 -2.41
C LEU A 97 -12.52 -1.98 -3.00
N VAL A 98 -12.42 -2.15 -4.32
CA VAL A 98 -12.64 -3.45 -4.95
C VAL A 98 -11.68 -4.50 -4.36
N ILE A 99 -10.40 -4.16 -4.30
CA ILE A 99 -9.40 -5.08 -3.73
C ILE A 99 -9.68 -5.33 -2.25
N LEU A 100 -9.93 -4.26 -1.48
CA LEU A 100 -10.13 -4.37 -0.03
C LEU A 100 -11.34 -5.24 0.32
N ASN A 101 -12.35 -5.27 -0.55
CA ASN A 101 -13.55 -6.08 -0.33
C ASN A 101 -13.44 -7.51 -0.84
N GLN A 102 -12.45 -7.82 -1.67
CA GLN A 102 -12.34 -9.12 -2.31
C GLN A 102 -11.11 -9.92 -1.90
N VAL A 103 -10.09 -9.27 -1.37
CA VAL A 103 -8.80 -9.89 -1.06
C VAL A 103 -8.52 -9.72 0.43
N THR A 104 -8.15 -10.79 1.10
CA THR A 104 -7.77 -10.73 2.52
C THR A 104 -6.32 -10.29 2.68
N ALA A 105 -5.96 -9.89 3.89
CA ALA A 105 -4.58 -9.53 4.20
C ALA A 105 -3.63 -10.71 3.92
N ASP A 106 -4.02 -11.92 4.29
CA ASP A 106 -3.20 -13.11 4.05
C ASP A 106 -2.99 -13.36 2.55
N GLU A 107 -4.04 -13.17 1.76
CA GLU A 107 -3.95 -13.37 0.31
C GLU A 107 -3.06 -12.32 -0.35
N MET A 108 -2.89 -11.17 0.28
CA MET A 108 -2.08 -10.08 -0.26
C MET A 108 -0.59 -10.21 0.07
N GLU A 109 -0.22 -11.11 0.98
CA GLU A 109 1.20 -11.29 1.34
C GLU A 109 2.01 -11.64 0.11
N ASN A 110 3.11 -10.91 -0.08
CA ASN A 110 4.05 -11.10 -1.18
C ASN A 110 3.45 -10.91 -2.58
N GLN A 111 2.29 -10.26 -2.66
CA GLN A 111 1.62 -10.02 -3.93
C GLN A 111 1.89 -8.61 -4.45
N VAL A 112 1.79 -8.46 -5.76
CA VAL A 112 1.86 -7.16 -6.44
C VAL A 112 0.61 -7.03 -7.29
N ARG A 113 -0.04 -5.88 -7.21
CA ARG A 113 -1.25 -5.58 -7.97
C ARG A 113 -1.11 -4.25 -8.68
N TYR A 114 -1.84 -4.11 -9.77
CA TYR A 114 -1.81 -2.90 -10.61
C TYR A 114 -3.24 -2.39 -10.79
N ILE A 115 -3.44 -1.11 -10.50
CA ILE A 115 -4.75 -0.48 -10.67
C ILE A 115 -4.66 0.84 -11.42
#